data_7d0cc749402290ca74733c35bf2a4a70
#
_entry.id   7d0cc749402290ca74733c35bf2a4a70
#
_cell.length_a   1.000
_cell.length_b   1.000
_cell.length_c   1.000
_cell.angle_alpha   90.00
_cell.angle_beta   90.00
_cell.angle_gamma   90.00
#
_symmetry.space_group_name_H-M   'P 1'
#
loop_
_entity.id
_entity.type
_entity.pdbx_description
1 polymer ?
#
loop_
_entity_poly.entity_id
_entity_poly.type
_entity_poly.pdbx_seq_one_letter_code
_entity_poly.pdbx_strand_id
1 'polypeptide(L)'
;TSILVDLQGPKLRIGEVEGNEIFLENGSMVTFSMHECIGNAKLLYMNYKDFAKDVAIGDIILIDDGKIVLNVVETNHIDEVIALVESGGKLSGRKGVNLPKTKISLPSLTPKDLHDLDFALKQNVDWIGLSFVRSPLDIIDLKNRIKQAGRRCRVIAKIEKPEALTEIDHIINETDALMVA
;
A
#
# COMPACT_ATOMS: atom_id res chain seq x y z
N THR A 1 -4.39 -13.32 27.29
CA THR A 1 -4.55 -12.36 26.17
C THR A 1 -3.45 -12.60 25.16
N SER A 2 -3.80 -12.79 23.89
CA SER A 2 -2.83 -12.94 22.81
C SER A 2 -2.40 -11.57 22.28
N ILE A 3 -1.14 -11.47 21.85
CA ILE A 3 -0.55 -10.27 21.27
C ILE A 3 -0.43 -10.46 19.77
N LEU A 4 -1.06 -9.56 19.00
CA LEU A 4 -0.94 -9.46 17.55
C LEU A 4 -0.06 -8.25 17.21
N VAL A 5 0.96 -8.47 16.38
CA VAL A 5 1.71 -7.39 15.72
C VAL A 5 1.25 -7.30 14.28
N ASP A 6 0.76 -6.13 13.88
CA ASP A 6 0.29 -5.83 12.53
C ASP A 6 1.40 -5.12 11.75
N LEU A 7 2.01 -5.82 10.77
CA LEU A 7 3.02 -5.24 9.88
C LEU A 7 2.35 -4.30 8.88
N GLN A 8 2.95 -3.13 8.69
CA GLN A 8 2.34 -2.07 7.89
C GLN A 8 2.19 -2.43 6.41
N GLY A 9 3.15 -3.18 5.86
CA GLY A 9 3.23 -3.46 4.44
C GLY A 9 3.54 -2.23 3.57
N PRO A 10 3.47 -2.38 2.24
CA PRO A 10 3.76 -1.30 1.28
C PRO A 10 2.63 -0.27 1.25
N LYS A 11 2.52 0.55 2.29
CA LYS A 11 1.49 1.58 2.39
C LYS A 11 1.84 2.79 1.54
N LEU A 12 1.12 2.94 0.42
CA LEU A 12 1.25 4.10 -0.46
C LEU A 12 0.56 5.31 0.15
N ARG A 13 1.20 6.48 0.07
CA ARG A 13 0.66 7.74 0.60
C ARG A 13 1.08 8.91 -0.26
N ILE A 14 0.24 9.94 -0.30
CA ILE A 14 0.67 11.26 -0.73
C ILE A 14 1.51 11.93 0.38
N GLY A 15 2.29 12.94 0.01
CA GLY A 15 3.05 13.77 0.95
C GLY A 15 2.21 14.78 1.71
N GLU A 16 2.90 15.76 2.30
CA GLU A 16 2.27 16.92 2.90
C GLU A 16 1.66 17.82 1.83
N VAL A 17 0.66 18.60 2.20
CA VAL A 17 0.01 19.58 1.32
C VAL A 17 0.00 20.96 1.96
N GLU A 18 -0.04 22.00 1.12
CA GLU A 18 -0.12 23.40 1.54
C GLU A 18 -1.31 23.61 2.49
N GLY A 19 -1.10 24.37 3.55
CA GLY A 19 -2.15 24.72 4.52
C GLY A 19 -2.79 23.52 5.23
N ASN A 20 -2.16 22.32 5.19
CA ASN A 20 -2.65 21.04 5.73
C ASN A 20 -3.89 20.46 5.02
N GLU A 21 -4.59 21.23 4.21
CA GLU A 21 -5.74 20.78 3.41
C GLU A 21 -5.82 21.60 2.11
N ILE A 22 -6.01 20.91 1.00
CA ILE A 22 -6.25 21.48 -0.32
C ILE A 22 -7.59 21.00 -0.85
N PHE A 23 -8.08 21.59 -1.94
CA PHE A 23 -9.27 21.12 -2.64
C PHE A 23 -8.93 20.72 -4.07
N LEU A 24 -9.29 19.50 -4.45
CA LEU A 24 -9.17 18.99 -5.82
C LEU A 24 -10.52 19.16 -6.52
N GLU A 25 -10.54 19.92 -7.62
CA GLU A 25 -11.76 20.14 -8.40
C GLU A 25 -11.99 19.00 -9.40
N ASN A 26 -13.24 18.59 -9.59
CA ASN A 26 -13.62 17.63 -10.61
C ASN A 26 -13.21 18.15 -11.99
N GLY A 27 -12.64 17.30 -12.82
CA GLY A 27 -12.16 17.65 -14.16
C GLY A 27 -10.81 18.36 -14.20
N SER A 28 -10.20 18.66 -13.03
CA SER A 28 -8.83 19.21 -12.99
C SER A 28 -7.78 18.13 -13.20
N MET A 29 -6.59 18.57 -13.63
CA MET A 29 -5.42 17.71 -13.80
C MET A 29 -4.49 17.86 -12.59
N VAL A 30 -3.97 16.74 -12.10
CA VAL A 30 -3.01 16.68 -10.99
C VAL A 30 -1.80 15.86 -11.43
N THR A 31 -0.61 16.41 -11.20
CA THR A 31 0.65 15.71 -11.41
C THR A 31 1.08 15.06 -10.09
N PHE A 32 1.37 13.76 -10.12
CA PHE A 32 2.08 13.08 -9.03
C PHE A 32 3.56 13.06 -9.36
N SER A 33 4.38 13.55 -8.43
CA SER A 33 5.84 13.50 -8.53
C SER A 33 6.41 12.52 -7.51
N MET A 34 7.43 11.78 -7.89
CA MET A 34 8.22 10.91 -6.99
C MET A 34 9.32 11.68 -6.27
N HIS A 35 9.47 12.98 -6.56
CA HIS A 35 10.34 13.88 -5.81
C HIS A 35 9.58 14.55 -4.67
N GLU A 36 10.14 14.50 -3.46
CA GLU A 36 9.50 15.05 -2.27
C GLU A 36 9.26 16.56 -2.42
N CYS A 37 8.02 16.96 -2.22
CA CYS A 37 7.59 18.36 -2.25
C CYS A 37 6.37 18.55 -1.35
N ILE A 38 6.07 19.80 -1.01
CA ILE A 38 4.77 20.18 -0.42
C ILE A 38 3.77 20.29 -1.57
N GLY A 39 2.75 19.42 -1.52
CA GLY A 39 1.74 19.33 -2.56
C GLY A 39 0.75 20.49 -2.56
N ASN A 40 0.11 20.69 -3.71
CA ASN A 40 -0.98 21.63 -3.92
C ASN A 40 -2.01 21.04 -4.88
N ALA A 41 -3.02 21.81 -5.28
CA ALA A 41 -4.10 21.33 -6.15
C ALA A 41 -3.64 20.84 -7.55
N LYS A 42 -2.39 21.10 -7.95
CA LYS A 42 -1.84 20.70 -9.26
C LYS A 42 -0.69 19.71 -9.17
N LEU A 43 -0.02 19.62 -8.01
CA LEU A 43 1.15 18.77 -7.81
C LEU A 43 1.06 18.07 -6.46
N LEU A 44 1.23 16.75 -6.44
CA LEU A 44 1.27 15.93 -5.23
C LEU A 44 2.55 15.08 -5.21
N TYR A 45 3.18 14.97 -4.06
CA TYR A 45 4.24 14.00 -3.86
C TYR A 45 3.64 12.60 -3.60
N MET A 46 4.19 11.58 -4.25
CA MET A 46 3.88 10.16 -4.03
C MET A 46 5.09 9.47 -3.41
N ASN A 47 4.91 8.86 -2.24
CA ASN A 47 6.00 8.18 -1.53
C ASN A 47 6.47 6.85 -2.16
N TYR A 48 5.84 6.42 -3.25
CA TYR A 48 6.18 5.21 -3.98
C TYR A 48 7.03 5.53 -5.20
N LYS A 49 8.33 5.19 -5.16
CA LYS A 49 9.31 5.57 -6.19
C LYS A 49 9.06 4.93 -7.56
N ASP A 50 8.51 3.71 -7.60
CA ASP A 50 8.22 3.03 -8.86
C ASP A 50 6.78 3.28 -9.35
N PHE A 51 6.04 4.23 -8.74
CA PHE A 51 4.67 4.56 -9.09
C PHE A 51 4.52 4.85 -10.59
N ALA A 52 5.36 5.73 -11.15
CA ALA A 52 5.30 6.11 -12.57
C ALA A 52 5.59 4.93 -13.51
N LYS A 53 6.36 3.94 -13.07
CA LYS A 53 6.66 2.72 -13.85
C LYS A 53 5.54 1.70 -13.81
N ASP A 54 4.89 1.56 -12.64
CA ASP A 54 3.91 0.51 -12.41
C ASP A 54 2.52 0.88 -12.94
N VAL A 55 2.15 2.17 -12.96
CA VAL A 55 0.85 2.61 -13.46
C VAL A 55 0.79 2.66 -14.98
N ALA A 56 -0.39 2.40 -15.52
CA ALA A 56 -0.72 2.56 -16.92
C ALA A 56 -1.81 3.62 -17.14
N ILE A 57 -1.88 4.17 -18.34
CA ILE A 57 -2.98 5.08 -18.74
C ILE A 57 -4.31 4.34 -18.57
N GLY A 58 -5.28 4.99 -17.92
CA GLY A 58 -6.58 4.42 -17.59
C GLY A 58 -6.62 3.71 -16.22
N ASP A 59 -5.51 3.61 -15.51
CA ASP A 59 -5.52 3.11 -14.13
C ASP A 59 -6.21 4.10 -13.19
N ILE A 60 -6.90 3.55 -12.18
CA ILE A 60 -7.61 4.33 -11.18
C ILE A 60 -6.73 4.51 -9.95
N ILE A 61 -6.62 5.75 -9.48
CA ILE A 61 -5.97 6.13 -8.24
C ILE A 61 -7.07 6.52 -7.25
N LEU A 62 -7.13 5.83 -6.11
CA LEU A 62 -8.05 6.14 -5.02
C LEU A 62 -7.26 6.76 -3.87
N ILE A 63 -7.71 7.92 -3.35
CA ILE A 63 -7.10 8.58 -2.20
C ILE A 63 -8.13 8.72 -1.08
N ASP A 64 -7.68 8.66 0.17
CA ASP A 64 -8.52 8.75 1.39
C ASP A 64 -9.69 7.76 1.35
N ASP A 65 -9.37 6.48 1.23
CA ASP A 65 -10.31 5.36 1.18
C ASP A 65 -11.36 5.48 0.04
N GLY A 66 -10.95 6.08 -1.07
CA GLY A 66 -11.78 6.22 -2.28
C GLY A 66 -12.70 7.45 -2.28
N LYS A 67 -12.56 8.38 -1.31
CA LYS A 67 -13.29 9.65 -1.34
C LYS A 67 -12.88 10.51 -2.54
N ILE A 68 -11.62 10.40 -2.96
CA ILE A 68 -11.07 11.08 -4.14
C ILE A 68 -10.69 10.00 -5.14
N VAL A 69 -11.15 10.19 -6.37
CA VAL A 69 -10.93 9.25 -7.48
C VAL A 69 -10.27 10.00 -8.63
N LEU A 70 -9.14 9.48 -9.09
CA LEU A 70 -8.43 10.01 -10.25
C LEU A 70 -8.19 8.91 -11.27
N ASN A 71 -8.08 9.30 -12.53
CA ASN A 71 -7.75 8.42 -13.66
C ASN A 71 -6.41 8.84 -14.25
N VAL A 72 -5.47 7.90 -14.42
CA VAL A 72 -4.17 8.18 -15.05
C VAL A 72 -4.37 8.48 -16.51
N VAL A 73 -3.91 9.66 -16.96
CA VAL A 73 -3.99 10.11 -18.35
C VAL A 73 -2.62 10.13 -19.03
N GLU A 74 -1.54 10.26 -18.26
CA GLU A 74 -0.18 10.27 -18.80
C GLU A 74 0.82 9.77 -17.74
N THR A 75 1.88 9.10 -18.14
CA THR A 75 3.04 8.77 -17.32
C THR A 75 4.30 8.86 -18.16
N ASN A 76 5.37 9.43 -17.58
CA ASN A 76 6.69 9.43 -18.22
C ASN A 76 7.49 8.14 -17.91
N HIS A 77 6.90 7.19 -17.14
CA HIS A 77 7.52 5.94 -16.68
C HIS A 77 8.84 6.11 -15.92
N ILE A 78 9.10 7.30 -15.40
CA ILE A 78 10.31 7.64 -14.63
C ILE A 78 9.92 8.13 -13.25
N ASP A 79 9.31 9.31 -13.16
CA ASP A 79 9.09 10.03 -11.90
C ASP A 79 7.86 10.94 -11.86
N GLU A 80 7.04 10.96 -12.94
CA GLU A 80 5.83 11.77 -13.00
C GLU A 80 4.65 11.00 -13.60
N VAL A 81 3.47 11.23 -13.03
CA VAL A 81 2.18 10.72 -13.50
C VAL A 81 1.17 11.85 -13.50
N ILE A 82 0.48 12.06 -14.61
CA ILE A 82 -0.62 13.02 -14.71
C ILE A 82 -1.94 12.28 -14.63
N ALA A 83 -2.83 12.73 -13.75
CA ALA A 83 -4.13 12.13 -13.58
C ALA A 83 -5.26 13.15 -13.62
N LEU A 84 -6.38 12.76 -14.17
CA LEU A 84 -7.63 13.54 -14.21
C LEU A 84 -8.43 13.25 -12.93
N VAL A 85 -8.88 14.28 -12.25
CA VAL A 85 -9.77 14.16 -11.08
C VAL A 85 -11.19 13.83 -11.54
N GLU A 86 -11.63 12.60 -11.34
CA GLU A 86 -13.01 12.17 -11.63
C GLU A 86 -13.96 12.54 -10.49
N SER A 87 -13.55 12.29 -9.26
CA SER A 87 -14.26 12.70 -8.04
C SER A 87 -13.27 13.37 -7.11
N GLY A 88 -13.40 14.67 -6.96
CA GLY A 88 -12.54 15.51 -6.14
C GLY A 88 -13.11 15.76 -4.75
N GLY A 89 -12.52 16.75 -4.07
CA GLY A 89 -12.92 17.14 -2.72
C GLY A 89 -11.75 17.63 -1.89
N LYS A 90 -11.99 17.73 -0.58
CA LYS A 90 -10.96 18.10 0.39
C LYS A 90 -9.93 16.99 0.56
N LEU A 91 -8.67 17.35 0.50
CA LEU A 91 -7.53 16.46 0.61
C LEU A 91 -6.52 16.98 1.61
N SER A 92 -6.36 16.30 2.72
CA SER A 92 -5.28 16.56 3.68
C SER A 92 -4.03 15.74 3.37
N GLY A 93 -2.89 16.20 3.88
CA GLY A 93 -1.62 15.50 3.67
C GLY A 93 -1.57 14.09 4.25
N ARG A 94 -0.62 13.30 3.78
CA ARG A 94 -0.31 11.92 4.23
C ARG A 94 -1.43 10.91 4.05
N LYS A 95 -2.45 11.21 3.25
CA LYS A 95 -3.55 10.28 2.97
C LYS A 95 -3.07 9.05 2.21
N GLY A 96 -3.70 7.92 2.53
CA GLY A 96 -3.45 6.65 1.86
C GLY A 96 -3.87 6.68 0.39
N VAL A 97 -3.10 6.01 -0.44
CA VAL A 97 -3.38 5.81 -1.86
C VAL A 97 -3.61 4.33 -2.11
N ASN A 98 -4.66 4.00 -2.83
CA ASN A 98 -4.92 2.65 -3.31
C ASN A 98 -4.97 2.62 -4.85
N LEU A 99 -4.36 1.60 -5.41
CA LEU A 99 -4.27 1.32 -6.84
C LEU A 99 -4.95 -0.02 -7.09
N PRO A 100 -6.27 -0.06 -7.31
CA PRO A 100 -7.03 -1.32 -7.29
C PRO A 100 -6.69 -2.24 -8.47
N LYS A 101 -6.25 -1.70 -9.61
CA LYS A 101 -5.94 -2.46 -10.83
C LYS A 101 -4.45 -2.57 -11.14
N THR A 102 -3.62 -1.75 -10.49
CA THR A 102 -2.18 -1.70 -10.75
C THR A 102 -1.44 -2.77 -9.95
N LYS A 103 -0.67 -3.58 -10.63
CA LYS A 103 0.26 -4.52 -9.99
C LYS A 103 1.49 -3.76 -9.51
N ILE A 104 1.60 -3.54 -8.20
CA ILE A 104 2.74 -2.84 -7.61
C ILE A 104 3.95 -3.76 -7.43
N SER A 105 5.14 -3.25 -7.76
CA SER A 105 6.42 -3.99 -7.70
C SER A 105 6.95 -4.16 -6.27
N LEU A 106 6.42 -3.41 -5.27
CA LEU A 106 6.87 -3.51 -3.88
C LEU A 106 6.60 -4.90 -3.29
N PRO A 107 7.56 -5.44 -2.52
CA PRO A 107 7.33 -6.67 -1.77
C PRO A 107 6.30 -6.46 -0.65
N SER A 108 5.62 -7.51 -0.22
CA SER A 108 4.68 -7.47 0.90
C SER A 108 5.37 -7.15 2.22
N LEU A 109 6.63 -7.61 2.39
CA LEU A 109 7.51 -7.23 3.49
C LEU A 109 8.47 -6.13 3.04
N THR A 110 8.20 -4.91 3.44
CA THR A 110 9.09 -3.76 3.19
C THR A 110 10.33 -3.82 4.10
N PRO A 111 11.40 -3.05 3.82
CA PRO A 111 12.54 -2.93 4.74
C PRO A 111 12.14 -2.51 6.16
N LYS A 112 11.11 -1.65 6.29
CA LYS A 112 10.55 -1.28 7.59
C LYS A 112 9.89 -2.48 8.27
N ASP A 113 9.10 -3.25 7.54
CA ASP A 113 8.43 -4.44 8.09
C ASP A 113 9.43 -5.49 8.56
N LEU A 114 10.55 -5.66 7.87
CA LEU A 114 11.62 -6.54 8.30
C LEU A 114 12.23 -6.11 9.64
N HIS A 115 12.46 -4.80 9.82
CA HIS A 115 12.94 -4.25 11.08
C HIS A 115 11.92 -4.43 12.21
N ASP A 116 10.65 -4.12 11.93
CA ASP A 116 9.55 -4.27 12.89
C ASP A 116 9.32 -5.75 13.24
N LEU A 117 9.46 -6.66 12.28
CA LEU A 117 9.40 -8.11 12.49
C LEU A 117 10.51 -8.59 13.44
N ASP A 118 11.75 -8.16 13.22
CA ASP A 118 12.89 -8.50 14.07
C ASP A 118 12.67 -8.04 15.53
N PHE A 119 12.05 -6.87 15.70
CA PHE A 119 11.66 -6.38 17.03
C PHE A 119 10.54 -7.24 17.62
N ALA A 120 9.48 -7.49 16.87
CA ALA A 120 8.32 -8.27 17.30
C ALA A 120 8.72 -9.69 17.75
N LEU A 121 9.58 -10.35 17.00
CA LEU A 121 10.04 -11.71 17.29
C LEU A 121 10.84 -11.80 18.62
N LYS A 122 11.40 -10.69 19.10
CA LYS A 122 12.05 -10.62 20.42
C LYS A 122 11.05 -10.48 21.58
N GLN A 123 9.80 -10.07 21.31
CA GLN A 123 8.78 -9.75 22.34
C GLN A 123 7.80 -10.90 22.65
N ASN A 124 8.05 -12.13 22.20
CA ASN A 124 7.15 -13.27 22.40
C ASN A 124 5.70 -13.02 21.97
N VAL A 125 5.51 -12.47 20.78
CA VAL A 125 4.18 -12.23 20.19
C VAL A 125 3.54 -13.55 19.75
N ASP A 126 2.22 -13.62 19.77
CA ASP A 126 1.46 -14.81 19.39
C ASP A 126 1.13 -14.83 17.90
N TRP A 127 0.86 -13.65 17.34
CA TRP A 127 0.40 -13.48 15.96
C TRP A 127 1.14 -12.35 15.25
N ILE A 128 1.35 -12.53 13.94
CA ILE A 128 1.85 -11.50 13.05
C ILE A 128 0.87 -11.35 11.89
N GLY A 129 0.30 -10.14 11.74
CA GLY A 129 -0.51 -9.76 10.60
C GLY A 129 0.38 -9.30 9.44
N LEU A 130 0.20 -9.91 8.27
CA LEU A 130 0.87 -9.52 7.03
C LEU A 130 -0.10 -8.71 6.16
N SER A 131 0.16 -7.42 6.01
CA SER A 131 -0.65 -6.52 5.18
C SER A 131 -0.37 -6.71 3.69
N PHE A 132 -1.37 -6.41 2.87
CA PHE A 132 -1.28 -6.44 1.40
C PHE A 132 -0.81 -7.77 0.82
N VAL A 133 -1.25 -8.89 1.37
CA VAL A 133 -0.98 -10.23 0.84
C VAL A 133 -1.57 -10.35 -0.57
N ARG A 134 -0.78 -10.89 -1.52
CA ARG A 134 -1.16 -11.09 -2.92
C ARG A 134 -1.05 -12.54 -3.36
N SER A 135 -0.16 -13.29 -2.72
CA SER A 135 0.12 -14.68 -3.07
C SER A 135 0.50 -15.51 -1.84
N PRO A 136 0.45 -16.85 -1.92
CA PRO A 136 0.94 -17.73 -0.85
C PRO A 136 2.42 -17.53 -0.57
N LEU A 137 3.21 -17.09 -1.55
CA LEU A 137 4.66 -16.86 -1.38
C LEU A 137 4.97 -15.76 -0.36
N ASP A 138 4.09 -14.74 -0.24
CA ASP A 138 4.23 -13.69 0.77
C ASP A 138 4.17 -14.28 2.18
N ILE A 139 3.27 -15.23 2.40
CA ILE A 139 3.07 -15.92 3.68
C ILE A 139 4.23 -16.87 3.98
N ILE A 140 4.65 -17.62 2.97
CA ILE A 140 5.77 -18.56 3.07
C ILE A 140 7.06 -17.81 3.44
N ASP A 141 7.35 -16.64 2.83
CA ASP A 141 8.52 -15.83 3.18
C ASP A 141 8.47 -15.42 4.65
N LEU A 142 7.33 -14.89 5.13
CA LEU A 142 7.17 -14.50 6.53
C LEU A 142 7.34 -15.70 7.47
N LYS A 143 6.70 -16.85 7.18
CA LYS A 143 6.83 -18.08 8.00
C LYS A 143 8.27 -18.59 8.05
N ASN A 144 9.01 -18.52 6.94
CA ASN A 144 10.41 -18.90 6.91
C ASN A 144 11.28 -18.01 7.81
N ARG A 145 11.03 -16.70 7.82
CA ARG A 145 11.72 -15.74 8.71
C ARG A 145 11.42 -16.00 10.17
N ILE A 146 10.16 -16.25 10.52
CA ILE A 146 9.73 -16.63 11.88
C ILE A 146 10.48 -17.89 12.32
N LYS A 147 10.54 -18.92 11.47
CA LYS A 147 11.23 -20.17 11.72
C LYS A 147 12.75 -19.98 11.89
N GLN A 148 13.38 -19.18 11.02
CA GLN A 148 14.82 -18.86 11.10
C GLN A 148 15.17 -18.14 12.41
N ALA A 149 14.26 -17.31 12.93
CA ALA A 149 14.41 -16.67 14.24
C ALA A 149 14.16 -17.63 15.44
N GLY A 150 13.87 -18.91 15.18
CA GLY A 150 13.57 -19.89 16.24
C GLY A 150 12.24 -19.65 16.96
N ARG A 151 11.28 -18.96 16.32
CA ARG A 151 9.98 -18.59 16.89
C ARG A 151 8.84 -19.43 16.29
N ARG A 152 7.65 -19.34 16.91
CA ARG A 152 6.44 -20.12 16.54
C ARG A 152 5.17 -19.26 16.56
N CYS A 153 5.27 -17.96 16.27
CA CYS A 153 4.08 -17.14 16.12
C CYS A 153 3.30 -17.52 14.85
N ARG A 154 2.00 -17.35 14.92
CA ARG A 154 1.06 -17.62 13.82
C ARG A 154 0.97 -16.43 12.88
N VAL A 155 0.57 -16.67 11.64
CA VAL A 155 0.46 -15.63 10.61
C VAL A 155 -1.01 -15.41 10.24
N ILE A 156 -1.41 -14.13 10.22
CA ILE A 156 -2.70 -13.69 9.66
C ILE A 156 -2.43 -13.05 8.31
N ALA A 157 -3.02 -13.57 7.25
CA ALA A 157 -3.01 -12.94 5.93
C ALA A 157 -4.12 -11.88 5.86
N LYS A 158 -3.75 -10.61 5.61
CA LYS A 158 -4.70 -9.53 5.41
C LYS A 158 -5.02 -9.39 3.94
N ILE A 159 -6.30 -9.61 3.61
CA ILE A 159 -6.83 -9.54 2.25
C ILE A 159 -7.31 -8.12 1.99
N GLU A 160 -6.50 -7.35 1.28
CA GLU A 160 -6.67 -5.92 1.02
C GLU A 160 -6.57 -5.59 -0.47
N LYS A 161 -6.18 -6.57 -1.29
CA LYS A 161 -5.94 -6.42 -2.72
C LYS A 161 -6.79 -7.39 -3.53
N PRO A 162 -7.38 -6.94 -4.66
CA PRO A 162 -8.14 -7.83 -5.55
C PRO A 162 -7.32 -9.01 -6.08
N GLU A 163 -6.02 -8.83 -6.29
CA GLU A 163 -5.14 -9.92 -6.76
C GLU A 163 -5.14 -11.12 -5.79
N ALA A 164 -5.28 -10.89 -4.49
CA ALA A 164 -5.35 -11.97 -3.50
C ALA A 164 -6.54 -12.91 -3.74
N LEU A 165 -7.62 -12.42 -4.35
CA LEU A 165 -8.82 -13.23 -4.61
C LEU A 165 -8.58 -14.31 -5.66
N THR A 166 -7.67 -14.08 -6.61
CA THR A 166 -7.31 -15.08 -7.63
C THR A 166 -6.47 -16.22 -7.04
N GLU A 167 -5.79 -15.98 -5.92
CA GLU A 167 -4.93 -16.92 -5.23
C GLU A 167 -5.50 -17.36 -3.86
N ILE A 168 -6.77 -17.04 -3.59
CA ILE A 168 -7.34 -17.13 -2.24
C ILE A 168 -7.25 -18.53 -1.63
N ASP A 169 -7.51 -19.59 -2.41
CA ASP A 169 -7.46 -20.96 -1.92
C ASP A 169 -6.02 -21.35 -1.53
N HIS A 170 -5.02 -20.92 -2.29
CA HIS A 170 -3.61 -21.16 -1.97
C HIS A 170 -3.18 -20.33 -0.74
N ILE A 171 -3.66 -19.08 -0.61
CA ILE A 171 -3.43 -18.23 0.55
C ILE A 171 -4.02 -18.88 1.82
N ILE A 172 -5.26 -19.39 1.74
CA ILE A 172 -5.94 -20.07 2.86
C ILE A 172 -5.13 -21.29 3.34
N ASN A 173 -4.59 -22.06 2.42
CA ASN A 173 -3.82 -23.25 2.75
C ASN A 173 -2.48 -22.94 3.45
N GLU A 174 -1.90 -21.78 3.17
CA GLU A 174 -0.61 -21.36 3.74
C GLU A 174 -0.73 -20.52 5.02
N THR A 175 -1.85 -19.85 5.27
CA THR A 175 -1.99 -18.97 6.44
C THR A 175 -2.60 -19.70 7.64
N ASP A 176 -2.42 -19.13 8.84
CA ASP A 176 -3.06 -19.65 10.06
C ASP A 176 -4.41 -18.98 10.34
N ALA A 177 -4.64 -17.80 9.77
CA ALA A 177 -5.91 -17.08 9.80
C ALA A 177 -5.98 -16.05 8.67
N LEU A 178 -7.19 -15.59 8.35
CA LEU A 178 -7.46 -14.50 7.41
C LEU A 178 -8.06 -13.29 8.12
N MET A 179 -7.72 -12.12 7.64
CA MET A 179 -8.35 -10.85 8.03
C MET A 179 -8.77 -10.11 6.75
N VAL A 180 -10.05 -9.90 6.58
CA VAL A 180 -10.58 -9.03 5.52
C VAL A 180 -10.57 -7.60 6.04
N ALA A 181 -9.85 -6.73 5.34
CA ALA A 181 -9.65 -5.34 5.74
C ALA A 181 -10.17 -4.39 4.65
#